data_b4bf784c337a37525a437b911b2b44cd
#
_entry.id   b4bf784c337a37525a437b911b2b44cd
#
_cell.length_a   1.000
_cell.length_b   1.000
_cell.length_c   1.000
_cell.angle_alpha   90.00
_cell.angle_beta   90.00
_cell.angle_gamma   90.00
#
_symmetry.space_group_name_H-M   'P 1'
#
loop_
_entity.id
_entity.type
_entity.pdbx_description
1 polymer ?
#
loop_
_entity_poly.entity_id
_entity_poly.type
_entity_poly.pdbx_seq_one_letter_code
_entity_poly.pdbx_strand_id
1 'polypeptide(L)'
;KVTVLEKSDKLAGLLTMAQVLNANIEPLVSYWNEEMKLHPNIEIKLNTKVDVDTLRALNPDQVIVSPGAAIHPIDGPGIDGKNVVKSEDIKAMCNGIVPEGKGMIWKAAVAAIKAQGGTVGFMRMGLNMKSGPTAIVGKRVVVVGGGFAGLEVAEAMCDGREIWVIDPAKKLGNGIGIIDKNPTINLLKKKGVHLMPLTELIEVTKKGAKVKNVETGEEQLIECDTVLTSLGVEQNTDLYDEIVKVWPHAKLIGDATTPDGKVYRTLEAVKGGYQASMAI
;
A
#
# COMPACT_ATOMS: atom_id res chain seq x y z
N LYS A 1 0.98 28.46 14.04
CA LYS A 1 0.74 27.14 14.67
C LYS A 1 0.18 26.18 13.61
N VAL A 2 0.68 24.96 13.57
CA VAL A 2 0.18 23.90 12.66
C VAL A 2 -0.44 22.79 13.48
N THR A 3 -1.62 22.31 13.08
CA THR A 3 -2.23 21.12 13.67
C THR A 3 -2.33 20.04 12.61
N VAL A 4 -1.66 18.91 12.84
CA VAL A 4 -1.69 17.72 11.97
C VAL A 4 -2.70 16.74 12.54
N LEU A 5 -3.70 16.36 11.73
CA LEU A 5 -4.72 15.40 12.10
C LEU A 5 -4.49 14.10 11.29
N GLU A 6 -4.27 13.00 11.97
CA GLU A 6 -4.03 11.69 11.36
C GLU A 6 -5.00 10.65 11.93
N LYS A 7 -5.68 9.91 11.03
CA LYS A 7 -6.68 8.90 11.42
C LYS A 7 -6.08 7.64 12.04
N SER A 8 -4.82 7.35 11.72
CA SER A 8 -4.11 6.18 12.28
C SER A 8 -3.39 6.53 13.59
N ASP A 9 -2.82 5.51 14.21
CA ASP A 9 -2.04 5.64 15.45
C ASP A 9 -0.59 6.09 15.21
N LYS A 10 -0.22 6.39 13.96
CA LYS A 10 1.13 6.80 13.56
C LYS A 10 1.12 7.63 12.27
N LEU A 11 2.16 8.43 12.10
CA LEU A 11 2.40 9.18 10.86
C LEU A 11 2.99 8.27 9.77
N ALA A 12 3.14 8.82 8.57
CA ALA A 12 3.77 8.26 7.37
C ALA A 12 2.86 7.49 6.41
N GLY A 13 1.56 7.31 6.69
CA GLY A 13 0.59 6.76 5.74
C GLY A 13 1.04 5.44 5.10
N LEU A 14 1.10 5.37 3.75
CA LEU A 14 1.51 4.15 3.03
C LEU A 14 2.97 3.73 3.28
N LEU A 15 3.84 4.65 3.72
CA LEU A 15 5.22 4.30 4.04
C LEU A 15 5.31 3.38 5.26
N THR A 16 4.30 3.34 6.13
CA THR A 16 4.24 2.35 7.23
C THR A 16 4.23 0.92 6.70
N MET A 17 3.61 0.67 5.56
CA MET A 17 3.62 -0.62 4.87
C MET A 17 4.89 -0.80 4.03
N ALA A 18 5.27 0.22 3.26
CA ALA A 18 6.42 0.16 2.36
C ALA A 18 7.73 -0.16 3.10
N GLN A 19 7.95 0.40 4.31
CA GLN A 19 9.14 0.10 5.11
C GLN A 19 9.22 -1.37 5.57
N VAL A 20 8.11 -2.10 5.60
CA VAL A 20 8.12 -3.54 5.91
C VAL A 20 8.70 -4.32 4.73
N LEU A 21 8.38 -3.90 3.51
CA LEU A 21 8.89 -4.52 2.28
C LEU A 21 10.33 -4.09 1.98
N ASN A 22 10.64 -2.81 2.16
CA ASN A 22 11.91 -2.20 1.79
C ASN A 22 12.57 -1.51 3.01
N ALA A 23 13.64 -2.12 3.53
CA ALA A 23 14.33 -1.64 4.72
C ALA A 23 14.95 -0.23 4.55
N ASN A 24 15.22 0.20 3.31
CA ASN A 24 15.79 1.52 3.05
C ASN A 24 14.82 2.68 3.34
N ILE A 25 13.53 2.39 3.49
CA ILE A 25 12.50 3.39 3.82
C ILE A 25 12.45 3.67 5.33
N GLU A 26 12.81 2.70 6.17
CA GLU A 26 12.72 2.80 7.62
C GLU A 26 13.50 4.01 8.21
N PRO A 27 14.75 4.30 7.79
CA PRO A 27 15.46 5.48 8.26
C PRO A 27 14.76 6.80 7.92
N LEU A 28 14.12 6.89 6.74
CA LEU A 28 13.40 8.08 6.32
C LEU A 28 12.16 8.34 7.19
N VAL A 29 11.39 7.28 7.46
CA VAL A 29 10.20 7.37 8.35
C VAL A 29 10.63 7.73 9.76
N SER A 30 11.70 7.14 10.28
CA SER A 30 12.26 7.45 11.59
C SER A 30 12.72 8.91 11.68
N TYR A 31 13.45 9.38 10.68
CA TYR A 31 13.89 10.76 10.59
C TYR A 31 12.73 11.76 10.68
N TRP A 32 11.69 11.58 9.87
CA TRP A 32 10.55 12.47 9.91
C TRP A 32 9.79 12.45 11.24
N ASN A 33 9.64 11.28 11.85
CA ASN A 33 9.00 11.20 13.17
C ASN A 33 9.81 11.91 14.28
N GLU A 34 11.13 11.85 14.23
CA GLU A 34 11.98 12.59 15.18
C GLU A 34 11.98 14.10 14.86
N GLU A 35 12.09 14.47 13.59
CA GLU A 35 12.06 15.86 13.16
C GLU A 35 10.79 16.58 13.62
N MET A 36 9.63 15.94 13.50
CA MET A 36 8.36 16.54 13.94
C MET A 36 8.36 16.87 15.45
N LYS A 37 9.08 16.13 16.27
CA LYS A 37 9.19 16.39 17.71
C LYS A 37 9.99 17.64 18.05
N LEU A 38 10.87 18.07 17.14
CA LEU A 38 11.74 19.25 17.32
C LEU A 38 11.00 20.56 17.05
N HIS A 39 9.79 20.50 16.50
CA HIS A 39 9.01 21.67 16.13
C HIS A 39 7.81 21.91 17.08
N PRO A 40 7.97 22.68 18.16
CA PRO A 40 6.93 22.88 19.18
C PRO A 40 5.68 23.64 18.68
N ASN A 41 5.77 24.25 17.52
CA ASN A 41 4.66 24.90 16.83
C ASN A 41 3.74 23.92 16.07
N ILE A 42 4.14 22.64 15.97
CA ILE A 42 3.36 21.57 15.35
C ILE A 42 2.70 20.72 16.41
N GLU A 43 1.38 20.70 16.40
CA GLU A 43 0.57 19.81 17.25
C GLU A 43 0.09 18.63 16.41
N ILE A 44 0.39 17.39 16.84
CA ILE A 44 -0.02 16.17 16.16
C ILE A 44 -1.13 15.48 16.93
N LYS A 45 -2.27 15.24 16.29
CA LYS A 45 -3.41 14.50 16.83
C LYS A 45 -3.61 13.22 16.04
N LEU A 46 -3.10 12.12 16.58
CA LEU A 46 -3.29 10.77 16.03
C LEU A 46 -4.69 10.24 16.37
N ASN A 47 -5.10 9.13 15.74
CA ASN A 47 -6.42 8.51 15.92
C ASN A 47 -7.58 9.48 15.69
N THR A 48 -7.38 10.50 14.85
CA THR A 48 -8.36 11.56 14.60
C THR A 48 -8.76 11.52 13.12
N LYS A 49 -9.91 10.93 12.84
CA LYS A 49 -10.52 10.98 11.51
C LYS A 49 -11.12 12.38 11.32
N VAL A 50 -10.69 13.05 10.26
CA VAL A 50 -11.14 14.41 9.92
C VAL A 50 -12.45 14.36 9.14
N ASP A 51 -13.33 15.27 9.49
CA ASP A 51 -14.52 15.68 8.75
C ASP A 51 -14.67 17.21 8.83
N VAL A 52 -15.67 17.75 8.18
CA VAL A 52 -15.95 19.18 8.13
C VAL A 52 -16.22 19.75 9.54
N ASP A 53 -16.90 18.98 10.40
CA ASP A 53 -17.24 19.46 11.76
C ASP A 53 -16.01 19.51 12.67
N THR A 54 -15.11 18.54 12.55
CA THR A 54 -13.80 18.57 13.22
C THR A 54 -13.01 19.83 12.86
N LEU A 55 -13.00 20.19 11.57
CA LEU A 55 -12.32 21.40 11.12
C LEU A 55 -13.02 22.67 11.59
N ARG A 56 -14.35 22.72 11.59
CA ARG A 56 -15.11 23.86 12.12
C ARG A 56 -14.78 24.13 13.60
N ALA A 57 -14.67 23.07 14.40
CA ALA A 57 -14.30 23.19 15.81
C ALA A 57 -12.87 23.74 16.01
N LEU A 58 -11.97 23.47 15.08
CA LEU A 58 -10.59 23.99 15.09
C LEU A 58 -10.49 25.42 14.55
N ASN A 59 -11.44 25.84 13.71
CA ASN A 59 -11.49 27.14 13.05
C ASN A 59 -10.13 27.56 12.39
N PRO A 60 -9.58 26.78 11.45
CA PRO A 60 -8.28 27.05 10.88
C PRO A 60 -8.33 28.20 9.86
N ASP A 61 -7.27 29.01 9.79
CA ASP A 61 -7.09 30.04 8.77
C ASP A 61 -6.84 29.41 7.38
N GLN A 62 -6.14 28.27 7.35
CA GLN A 62 -5.80 27.54 6.13
C GLN A 62 -5.94 26.03 6.33
N VAL A 63 -6.35 25.33 5.27
CA VAL A 63 -6.49 23.86 5.28
C VAL A 63 -5.66 23.29 4.15
N ILE A 64 -4.75 22.37 4.52
CA ILE A 64 -4.04 21.51 3.57
C ILE A 64 -4.57 20.10 3.75
N VAL A 65 -5.10 19.50 2.68
CA VAL A 65 -5.70 18.17 2.67
C VAL A 65 -4.71 17.20 2.01
N SER A 66 -4.22 16.24 2.78
CA SER A 66 -3.26 15.24 2.28
C SER A 66 -3.64 13.83 2.72
N PRO A 67 -4.79 13.31 2.27
CA PRO A 67 -5.33 12.02 2.73
C PRO A 67 -4.53 10.82 2.18
N GLY A 68 -3.59 11.07 1.27
CA GLY A 68 -2.93 10.04 0.49
C GLY A 68 -3.84 9.45 -0.58
N ALA A 69 -3.30 8.59 -1.44
CA ALA A 69 -4.07 7.89 -2.46
C ALA A 69 -4.94 6.78 -1.85
N ALA A 70 -6.02 6.44 -2.53
CA ALA A 70 -6.78 5.22 -2.29
C ALA A 70 -6.06 4.02 -2.91
N ILE A 71 -6.16 2.85 -2.31
CA ILE A 71 -5.68 1.62 -2.93
C ILE A 71 -6.70 1.24 -4.00
N HIS A 72 -6.20 0.94 -5.21
CA HIS A 72 -7.07 0.56 -6.32
C HIS A 72 -7.81 -0.75 -5.99
N PRO A 73 -9.15 -0.75 -5.94
CA PRO A 73 -9.91 -1.93 -5.59
C PRO A 73 -9.80 -3.00 -6.68
N ILE A 74 -10.06 -4.24 -6.29
CA ILE A 74 -10.20 -5.35 -7.21
C ILE A 74 -11.50 -6.07 -6.95
N ASP A 75 -12.27 -6.27 -8.00
CA ASP A 75 -13.51 -7.04 -7.99
C ASP A 75 -13.39 -8.25 -8.89
N GLY A 76 -14.16 -9.27 -8.61
CA GLY A 76 -14.22 -10.46 -9.44
C GLY A 76 -14.57 -11.74 -8.67
N PRO A 77 -14.84 -12.83 -9.38
CA PRO A 77 -15.20 -14.10 -8.77
C PRO A 77 -14.09 -14.60 -7.82
N GLY A 78 -14.48 -14.89 -6.57
CA GLY A 78 -13.59 -15.47 -5.57
C GLY A 78 -12.61 -14.52 -4.89
N ILE A 79 -12.65 -13.21 -5.18
CA ILE A 79 -11.70 -12.21 -4.64
C ILE A 79 -11.83 -12.01 -3.11
N ASP A 80 -12.94 -12.43 -2.52
CA ASP A 80 -13.14 -12.45 -1.08
C ASP A 80 -12.81 -13.82 -0.43
N GLY A 81 -12.16 -14.69 -1.19
CA GLY A 81 -11.71 -16.00 -0.75
C GLY A 81 -10.70 -15.90 0.42
N LYS A 82 -10.68 -16.95 1.25
CA LYS A 82 -9.76 -17.01 2.42
C LYS A 82 -8.27 -17.01 2.03
N ASN A 83 -7.97 -17.42 0.80
CA ASN A 83 -6.64 -17.44 0.22
C ASN A 83 -6.29 -16.12 -0.52
N VAL A 84 -7.12 -15.10 -0.40
CA VAL A 84 -6.83 -13.78 -0.95
C VAL A 84 -6.31 -12.85 0.15
N VAL A 85 -5.23 -12.16 -0.15
CA VAL A 85 -4.64 -11.10 0.67
C VAL A 85 -4.64 -9.82 -0.15
N LYS A 86 -5.47 -8.87 0.24
CA LYS A 86 -5.56 -7.56 -0.42
C LYS A 86 -4.52 -6.59 0.15
N SER A 87 -4.08 -5.62 -0.65
CA SER A 87 -3.16 -4.56 -0.17
C SER A 87 -3.74 -3.80 1.01
N GLU A 88 -5.07 -3.60 1.03
CA GLU A 88 -5.79 -2.97 2.15
C GLU A 88 -5.69 -3.79 3.44
N ASP A 89 -5.70 -5.11 3.34
CA ASP A 89 -5.55 -6.01 4.49
C ASP A 89 -4.18 -5.81 5.14
N ILE A 90 -3.13 -5.75 4.32
CA ILE A 90 -1.76 -5.52 4.79
C ILE A 90 -1.62 -4.12 5.38
N LYS A 91 -2.17 -3.09 4.72
CA LYS A 91 -2.19 -1.73 5.24
C LYS A 91 -2.88 -1.64 6.61
N ALA A 92 -4.05 -2.25 6.75
CA ALA A 92 -4.78 -2.30 8.02
C ALA A 92 -3.95 -2.99 9.11
N MET A 93 -3.36 -4.14 8.80
CA MET A 93 -2.51 -4.89 9.72
C MET A 93 -1.29 -4.08 10.17
N CYS A 94 -0.60 -3.39 9.24
CA CYS A 94 0.54 -2.52 9.57
C CYS A 94 0.14 -1.34 10.49
N ASN A 95 -1.11 -0.93 10.43
CA ASN A 95 -1.70 0.10 11.31
C ASN A 95 -2.39 -0.51 12.56
N GLY A 96 -2.12 -1.76 12.89
CA GLY A 96 -2.67 -2.41 14.06
C GLY A 96 -4.18 -2.67 14.01
N ILE A 97 -4.78 -2.67 12.83
CA ILE A 97 -6.22 -2.86 12.60
C ILE A 97 -6.42 -4.27 12.02
N VAL A 98 -7.37 -5.03 12.57
CA VAL A 98 -7.78 -6.30 11.99
C VAL A 98 -8.60 -6.00 10.74
N PRO A 99 -8.22 -6.51 9.56
CA PRO A 99 -8.98 -6.27 8.34
C PRO A 99 -10.39 -6.88 8.43
N GLU A 100 -11.35 -6.22 7.80
CA GLU A 100 -12.73 -6.65 7.78
C GLU A 100 -12.89 -8.03 7.13
N GLY A 101 -13.78 -8.86 7.70
CA GLY A 101 -14.01 -10.23 7.20
C GLY A 101 -12.88 -11.24 7.46
N LYS A 102 -11.73 -10.82 7.99
CA LYS A 102 -10.59 -11.72 8.24
C LYS A 102 -10.69 -12.46 9.57
N GLY A 103 -10.24 -13.72 9.55
CA GLY A 103 -10.39 -14.67 10.66
C GLY A 103 -9.35 -14.53 11.77
N MET A 104 -9.30 -15.57 12.61
CA MET A 104 -8.53 -15.59 13.86
C MET A 104 -7.02 -15.41 13.65
N ILE A 105 -6.45 -15.90 12.54
CA ILE A 105 -5.03 -15.74 12.20
C ILE A 105 -4.65 -14.27 12.10
N TRP A 106 -5.47 -13.48 11.44
CA TRP A 106 -5.26 -12.03 11.32
C TRP A 106 -5.39 -11.31 12.65
N LYS A 107 -6.37 -11.70 13.49
CA LYS A 107 -6.53 -11.17 14.85
C LYS A 107 -5.29 -11.46 15.69
N ALA A 108 -4.77 -12.68 15.62
CA ALA A 108 -3.56 -13.07 16.33
C ALA A 108 -2.32 -12.32 15.85
N ALA A 109 -2.16 -12.15 14.52
CA ALA A 109 -1.06 -11.40 13.94
C ALA A 109 -1.08 -9.92 14.37
N VAL A 110 -2.24 -9.26 14.30
CA VAL A 110 -2.40 -7.88 14.74
C VAL A 110 -2.13 -7.73 16.25
N ALA A 111 -2.63 -8.65 17.07
CA ALA A 111 -2.37 -8.65 18.50
C ALA A 111 -0.87 -8.79 18.81
N ALA A 112 -0.18 -9.70 18.10
CA ALA A 112 1.26 -9.88 18.23
C ALA A 112 2.05 -8.64 17.79
N ILE A 113 1.67 -8.01 16.69
CA ILE A 113 2.27 -6.74 16.22
C ILE A 113 2.13 -5.66 17.30
N LYS A 114 0.94 -5.50 17.87
CA LYS A 114 0.70 -4.52 18.95
C LYS A 114 1.52 -4.81 20.20
N ALA A 115 1.58 -6.07 20.62
CA ALA A 115 2.35 -6.50 21.78
C ALA A 115 3.86 -6.22 21.64
N GLN A 116 4.37 -6.18 20.41
CA GLN A 116 5.76 -5.83 20.07
C GLN A 116 5.93 -4.33 19.73
N GLY A 117 4.96 -3.49 20.13
CA GLY A 117 5.02 -2.06 19.88
C GLY A 117 4.95 -1.66 18.40
N GLY A 118 4.40 -2.54 17.54
CA GLY A 118 4.27 -2.25 16.09
C GLY A 118 5.59 -2.18 15.34
N THR A 119 6.66 -2.84 15.82
CA THR A 119 7.99 -2.73 15.21
C THR A 119 8.05 -3.31 13.80
N VAL A 120 8.71 -2.58 12.92
CA VAL A 120 8.90 -2.99 11.50
C VAL A 120 9.60 -4.33 11.39
N GLY A 121 10.61 -4.57 12.22
CA GLY A 121 11.35 -5.84 12.25
C GLY A 121 10.45 -7.04 12.54
N PHE A 122 9.52 -6.91 13.48
CA PHE A 122 8.56 -7.96 13.80
C PHE A 122 7.58 -8.21 12.63
N MET A 123 7.06 -7.14 12.00
CA MET A 123 6.19 -7.26 10.83
C MET A 123 6.93 -7.92 9.65
N ARG A 124 8.19 -7.55 9.42
CA ARG A 124 9.04 -8.15 8.39
C ARG A 124 9.33 -9.64 8.66
N MET A 125 9.53 -10.01 9.93
CA MET A 125 9.64 -11.41 10.33
C MET A 125 8.35 -12.18 10.00
N GLY A 126 7.18 -11.64 10.33
CA GLY A 126 5.87 -12.23 10.02
C GLY A 126 5.65 -12.40 8.51
N LEU A 127 6.06 -11.41 7.69
CA LEU A 127 6.01 -11.49 6.23
C LEU A 127 6.85 -12.66 5.70
N ASN A 128 7.98 -12.95 6.33
CA ASN A 128 8.88 -14.04 5.94
C ASN A 128 8.41 -15.44 6.39
N MET A 129 7.38 -15.55 7.21
CA MET A 129 6.79 -16.83 7.58
C MET A 129 6.05 -17.44 6.37
N LYS A 130 6.49 -18.63 5.94
CA LYS A 130 6.01 -19.29 4.71
C LYS A 130 5.02 -20.42 4.97
N SER A 131 4.92 -20.84 6.21
CA SER A 131 4.06 -21.97 6.63
C SER A 131 3.84 -21.90 8.14
N GLY A 132 2.86 -22.68 8.62
CA GLY A 132 2.48 -22.72 10.03
C GLY A 132 1.16 -22.00 10.29
N PRO A 133 0.64 -22.12 11.53
CA PRO A 133 -0.70 -21.66 11.88
C PRO A 133 -0.87 -20.14 11.86
N THR A 134 0.22 -19.39 11.79
CA THR A 134 0.22 -17.90 11.77
C THR A 134 0.71 -17.29 10.45
N ALA A 135 1.05 -18.13 9.47
CA ALA A 135 1.45 -17.63 8.15
C ALA A 135 0.23 -17.09 7.39
N ILE A 136 0.24 -15.80 7.11
CA ILE A 136 -0.81 -15.13 6.31
C ILE A 136 -0.60 -15.39 4.81
N VAL A 137 0.66 -15.49 4.38
CA VAL A 137 1.03 -15.72 2.99
C VAL A 137 1.77 -17.07 2.88
N GLY A 138 1.26 -17.95 2.04
CA GLY A 138 1.81 -19.30 1.84
C GLY A 138 3.10 -19.34 1.02
N LYS A 139 3.44 -20.54 0.53
CA LYS A 139 4.67 -20.78 -0.25
C LYS A 139 4.51 -20.49 -1.74
N ARG A 140 3.34 -20.76 -2.30
CA ARG A 140 3.01 -20.49 -3.71
C ARG A 140 2.10 -19.27 -3.77
N VAL A 141 2.56 -18.21 -4.42
CA VAL A 141 1.89 -16.91 -4.38
C VAL A 141 1.69 -16.38 -5.79
N VAL A 142 0.48 -15.99 -6.12
CA VAL A 142 0.20 -15.18 -7.29
C VAL A 142 0.04 -13.73 -6.85
N VAL A 143 0.90 -12.86 -7.36
CA VAL A 143 0.81 -11.40 -7.18
C VAL A 143 0.07 -10.83 -8.38
N VAL A 144 -1.08 -10.23 -8.13
CA VAL A 144 -1.91 -9.56 -9.13
C VAL A 144 -1.55 -8.08 -9.18
N GLY A 145 -0.97 -7.66 -10.30
CA GLY A 145 -0.42 -6.33 -10.52
C GLY A 145 1.12 -6.38 -10.64
N GLY A 146 1.62 -6.11 -11.83
CA GLY A 146 3.05 -6.12 -12.17
C GLY A 146 3.66 -4.73 -12.26
N GLY A 147 3.06 -3.73 -11.63
CA GLY A 147 3.62 -2.39 -11.47
C GLY A 147 4.73 -2.32 -10.41
N PHE A 148 5.12 -1.10 -10.02
CA PHE A 148 6.18 -0.87 -9.03
C PHE A 148 5.92 -1.66 -7.73
N ALA A 149 4.76 -1.47 -7.11
CA ALA A 149 4.43 -2.09 -5.83
C ALA A 149 4.40 -3.63 -5.91
N GLY A 150 3.84 -4.22 -6.98
CA GLY A 150 3.77 -5.67 -7.14
C GLY A 150 5.14 -6.31 -7.30
N LEU A 151 6.05 -5.66 -8.02
CA LEU A 151 7.42 -6.15 -8.16
C LEU A 151 8.22 -6.00 -6.86
N GLU A 152 8.03 -4.92 -6.08
CA GLU A 152 8.62 -4.80 -4.73
C GLU A 152 8.12 -5.89 -3.78
N VAL A 153 6.83 -6.18 -3.79
CA VAL A 153 6.25 -7.27 -3.01
C VAL A 153 6.86 -8.62 -3.42
N ALA A 154 6.97 -8.89 -4.73
CA ALA A 154 7.58 -10.11 -5.23
C ALA A 154 9.05 -10.21 -4.81
N GLU A 155 9.81 -9.13 -4.88
CA GLU A 155 11.21 -9.07 -4.46
C GLU A 155 11.38 -9.35 -2.96
N ALA A 156 10.58 -8.68 -2.12
CA ALA A 156 10.63 -8.85 -0.67
C ALA A 156 10.26 -10.27 -0.20
N MET A 157 9.50 -11.00 -1.01
CA MET A 157 8.90 -12.27 -0.59
C MET A 157 9.46 -13.50 -1.32
N CYS A 158 10.23 -13.35 -2.42
CA CYS A 158 10.60 -14.46 -3.29
C CYS A 158 11.54 -15.50 -2.64
N ASP A 159 12.29 -15.15 -1.61
CA ASP A 159 13.22 -16.08 -0.99
C ASP A 159 12.48 -17.28 -0.36
N GLY A 160 12.59 -18.46 -1.00
CA GLY A 160 11.96 -19.73 -0.61
C GLY A 160 10.45 -19.77 -0.80
N ARG A 161 9.91 -18.91 -1.68
CA ARG A 161 8.55 -18.99 -2.24
C ARG A 161 8.63 -19.15 -3.75
N GLU A 162 7.61 -19.77 -4.30
CA GLU A 162 7.33 -19.77 -5.73
C GLU A 162 6.32 -18.67 -6.00
N ILE A 163 6.72 -17.68 -6.83
CA ILE A 163 5.93 -16.49 -7.06
C ILE A 163 5.65 -16.31 -8.55
N TRP A 164 4.39 -16.03 -8.88
CA TRP A 164 3.94 -15.56 -10.18
C TRP A 164 3.50 -14.11 -10.04
N VAL A 165 4.01 -13.23 -10.90
CA VAL A 165 3.52 -11.85 -11.02
C VAL A 165 2.76 -11.75 -12.33
N ILE A 166 1.47 -11.49 -12.26
CA ILE A 166 0.58 -11.34 -13.42
C ILE A 166 0.14 -9.89 -13.60
N ASP A 167 0.03 -9.45 -14.85
CA ASP A 167 -0.46 -8.11 -15.19
C ASP A 167 -0.97 -8.12 -16.65
N PRO A 168 -2.14 -7.54 -16.96
CA PRO A 168 -2.65 -7.44 -18.32
C PRO A 168 -1.80 -6.57 -19.24
N ALA A 169 -0.94 -5.70 -18.68
CA ALA A 169 -0.06 -4.85 -19.48
C ALA A 169 1.00 -5.67 -20.23
N LYS A 170 1.35 -5.21 -21.44
CA LYS A 170 2.39 -5.82 -22.28
C LYS A 170 3.80 -5.80 -21.64
N LYS A 171 4.05 -4.88 -20.71
CA LYS A 171 5.34 -4.74 -20.03
C LYS A 171 5.09 -4.51 -18.54
N LEU A 172 5.77 -5.28 -17.71
CA LEU A 172 5.78 -5.10 -16.26
C LEU A 172 6.65 -3.91 -15.83
N GLY A 173 6.52 -3.49 -14.57
CA GLY A 173 7.32 -2.42 -13.96
C GLY A 173 6.84 -1.02 -14.34
N ASN A 174 5.53 -0.81 -14.52
CA ASN A 174 4.99 0.54 -14.59
C ASN A 174 5.22 1.25 -13.25
N GLY A 175 5.67 2.52 -13.31
CA GLY A 175 6.03 3.31 -12.13
C GLY A 175 7.47 3.13 -11.63
N ILE A 176 8.21 2.13 -12.10
CA ILE A 176 9.65 2.02 -11.81
C ILE A 176 10.43 2.99 -12.71
N GLY A 177 11.42 3.67 -12.13
CA GLY A 177 12.34 4.51 -12.88
C GLY A 177 13.06 3.73 -13.97
N ILE A 178 13.35 4.37 -15.12
CA ILE A 178 13.93 3.70 -16.28
C ILE A 178 15.27 3.02 -15.97
N ILE A 179 16.04 3.56 -15.02
CA ILE A 179 17.35 3.02 -14.60
C ILE A 179 17.17 1.74 -13.80
N ASP A 180 16.17 1.67 -12.94
CA ASP A 180 15.97 0.57 -11.98
C ASP A 180 15.13 -0.58 -12.56
N LYS A 181 14.30 -0.30 -13.55
CA LYS A 181 13.33 -1.23 -14.11
C LYS A 181 13.96 -2.53 -14.63
N ASN A 182 14.96 -2.44 -15.47
CA ASN A 182 15.60 -3.62 -16.04
C ASN A 182 16.41 -4.41 -15.00
N PRO A 183 17.19 -3.78 -14.12
CA PRO A 183 17.81 -4.47 -12.98
C PRO A 183 16.81 -5.23 -12.11
N THR A 184 15.70 -4.61 -11.73
CA THR A 184 14.65 -5.27 -10.91
C THR A 184 14.05 -6.48 -11.62
N ILE A 185 13.64 -6.35 -12.88
CA ILE A 185 13.10 -7.45 -13.68
C ILE A 185 14.12 -8.60 -13.80
N ASN A 186 15.39 -8.29 -14.06
CA ASN A 186 16.44 -9.30 -14.18
C ASN A 186 16.75 -9.98 -12.85
N LEU A 187 16.72 -9.26 -11.75
CA LEU A 187 16.88 -9.81 -10.41
C LEU A 187 15.76 -10.81 -10.08
N LEU A 188 14.51 -10.43 -10.31
CA LEU A 188 13.34 -11.30 -10.08
C LEU A 188 13.42 -12.58 -10.92
N LYS A 189 13.79 -12.46 -12.20
CA LYS A 189 14.02 -13.64 -13.06
C LYS A 189 15.12 -14.55 -12.53
N LYS A 190 16.24 -14.00 -12.07
CA LYS A 190 17.34 -14.78 -11.47
C LYS A 190 16.92 -15.48 -10.18
N LYS A 191 16.01 -14.88 -9.43
CA LYS A 191 15.42 -15.47 -8.21
C LYS A 191 14.29 -16.46 -8.49
N GLY A 192 13.99 -16.74 -9.76
CA GLY A 192 12.99 -17.74 -10.18
C GLY A 192 11.54 -17.24 -10.12
N VAL A 193 11.31 -15.93 -10.04
CA VAL A 193 9.96 -15.37 -10.12
C VAL A 193 9.42 -15.48 -11.54
N HIS A 194 8.22 -16.04 -11.69
CA HIS A 194 7.51 -16.16 -12.95
C HIS A 194 6.84 -14.83 -13.30
N LEU A 195 7.39 -14.11 -14.24
CA LEU A 195 6.88 -12.82 -14.71
C LEU A 195 5.95 -13.04 -15.91
N MET A 196 4.66 -12.77 -15.75
CA MET A 196 3.60 -13.04 -16.73
C MET A 196 2.90 -11.75 -17.15
N PRO A 197 3.48 -10.97 -18.08
CA PRO A 197 2.76 -9.87 -18.74
C PRO A 197 1.61 -10.44 -19.59
N LEU A 198 0.73 -9.57 -20.08
CA LEU A 198 -0.44 -9.93 -20.90
C LEU A 198 -1.36 -10.94 -20.20
N THR A 199 -1.37 -10.98 -18.88
CA THR A 199 -2.10 -11.98 -18.11
C THR A 199 -3.01 -11.30 -17.09
N GLU A 200 -4.31 -11.50 -17.21
CA GLU A 200 -5.33 -11.00 -16.29
C GLU A 200 -5.85 -12.10 -15.35
N LEU A 201 -6.20 -11.73 -14.13
CA LEU A 201 -6.93 -12.60 -13.21
C LEU A 201 -8.40 -12.68 -13.65
N ILE A 202 -8.92 -13.90 -13.82
CA ILE A 202 -10.34 -14.12 -14.12
C ILE A 202 -11.12 -14.50 -12.86
N GLU A 203 -10.54 -15.38 -12.03
CA GLU A 203 -11.22 -15.94 -10.88
C GLU A 203 -10.21 -16.43 -9.86
N VAL A 204 -10.50 -16.25 -8.58
CA VAL A 204 -9.79 -16.94 -7.50
C VAL A 204 -10.58 -18.14 -7.03
N THR A 205 -9.96 -19.30 -7.10
CA THR A 205 -10.55 -20.57 -6.65
C THR A 205 -9.88 -21.05 -5.37
N LYS A 206 -10.42 -22.08 -4.74
CA LYS A 206 -9.75 -22.74 -3.58
C LYS A 206 -8.40 -23.37 -3.94
N LYS A 207 -8.15 -23.65 -5.23
CA LYS A 207 -6.90 -24.28 -5.71
C LYS A 207 -5.87 -23.25 -6.18
N GLY A 208 -6.26 -22.00 -6.42
CA GLY A 208 -5.37 -20.96 -6.93
C GLY A 208 -6.07 -19.93 -7.80
N ALA A 209 -5.31 -19.29 -8.68
CA ALA A 209 -5.75 -18.23 -9.56
C ALA A 209 -6.03 -18.76 -10.98
N LYS A 210 -7.23 -18.57 -11.48
CA LYS A 210 -7.55 -18.77 -12.88
C LYS A 210 -7.21 -17.48 -13.62
N VAL A 211 -6.36 -17.60 -14.62
CA VAL A 211 -5.84 -16.46 -15.37
C VAL A 211 -6.06 -16.64 -16.86
N LYS A 212 -6.02 -15.54 -17.61
CA LYS A 212 -6.23 -15.52 -19.05
C LYS A 212 -5.19 -14.61 -19.71
N ASN A 213 -4.59 -15.09 -20.79
CA ASN A 213 -3.78 -14.26 -21.65
C ASN A 213 -4.68 -13.32 -22.46
N VAL A 214 -4.47 -12.01 -22.35
CA VAL A 214 -5.34 -10.99 -22.96
C VAL A 214 -5.20 -10.89 -24.49
N GLU A 215 -4.07 -11.35 -25.06
CA GLU A 215 -3.87 -11.36 -26.51
C GLU A 215 -4.39 -12.66 -27.16
N THR A 216 -4.11 -13.82 -26.56
CA THR A 216 -4.49 -15.13 -27.13
C THR A 216 -5.83 -15.64 -26.66
N GLY A 217 -6.32 -15.16 -25.53
CA GLY A 217 -7.54 -15.65 -24.88
C GLY A 217 -7.35 -16.99 -24.15
N GLU A 218 -6.13 -17.54 -24.11
CA GLU A 218 -5.83 -18.80 -23.45
C GLU A 218 -6.00 -18.68 -21.94
N GLU A 219 -6.74 -19.62 -21.34
CA GLU A 219 -6.98 -19.69 -19.91
C GLU A 219 -6.15 -20.79 -19.26
N GLN A 220 -5.63 -20.54 -18.06
CA GLN A 220 -4.94 -21.52 -17.24
C GLN A 220 -5.22 -21.34 -15.77
N LEU A 221 -5.06 -22.41 -15.00
CA LEU A 221 -5.08 -22.37 -13.53
C LEU A 221 -3.64 -22.38 -13.00
N ILE A 222 -3.27 -21.34 -12.27
CA ILE A 222 -2.03 -21.32 -11.50
C ILE A 222 -2.36 -21.80 -10.09
N GLU A 223 -1.91 -22.99 -9.74
CA GLU A 223 -2.10 -23.53 -8.39
C GLU A 223 -1.28 -22.73 -7.40
N CYS A 224 -1.94 -22.09 -6.43
CA CYS A 224 -1.25 -21.30 -5.41
C CYS A 224 -1.96 -21.34 -4.07
N ASP A 225 -1.21 -21.06 -3.01
CA ASP A 225 -1.70 -21.03 -1.64
C ASP A 225 -2.29 -19.65 -1.31
N THR A 226 -1.82 -18.59 -2.01
CA THR A 226 -2.24 -17.20 -1.78
C THR A 226 -2.31 -16.44 -3.09
N VAL A 227 -3.37 -15.66 -3.26
CA VAL A 227 -3.47 -14.60 -4.25
C VAL A 227 -3.31 -13.27 -3.52
N LEU A 228 -2.29 -12.49 -3.87
CA LEU A 228 -2.00 -11.20 -3.27
C LEU A 228 -2.26 -10.10 -4.30
N THR A 229 -3.09 -9.11 -3.95
CA THR A 229 -3.39 -8.00 -4.86
C THR A 229 -2.43 -6.83 -4.64
N SER A 230 -1.93 -6.25 -5.72
CA SER A 230 -1.02 -5.10 -5.71
C SER A 230 -1.23 -4.22 -6.95
N LEU A 231 -2.45 -3.71 -7.11
CA LEU A 231 -2.89 -2.97 -8.31
C LEU A 231 -2.45 -1.51 -8.32
N GLY A 232 -1.75 -1.06 -7.29
CA GLY A 232 -1.36 0.33 -7.15
C GLY A 232 -2.41 1.18 -6.43
N VAL A 233 -2.39 2.47 -6.71
CA VAL A 233 -3.24 3.45 -6.04
C VAL A 233 -3.94 4.34 -7.06
N GLU A 234 -5.04 4.94 -6.64
CA GLU A 234 -5.85 5.88 -7.40
C GLU A 234 -6.04 7.20 -6.65
N GLN A 235 -6.54 8.19 -7.34
CA GLN A 235 -6.84 9.50 -6.78
C GLN A 235 -7.84 9.39 -5.62
N ASN A 236 -7.67 10.22 -4.58
CA ASN A 236 -8.52 10.24 -3.40
C ASN A 236 -8.90 11.68 -3.07
N THR A 237 -10.02 12.15 -3.59
CA THR A 237 -10.49 13.53 -3.43
C THR A 237 -11.68 13.68 -2.50
N ASP A 238 -12.30 12.60 -2.03
CA ASP A 238 -13.57 12.61 -1.30
C ASP A 238 -13.57 13.62 -0.13
N LEU A 239 -12.57 13.55 0.73
CA LEU A 239 -12.44 14.46 1.85
C LEU A 239 -12.22 15.92 1.40
N TYR A 240 -11.43 16.12 0.35
CA TYR A 240 -11.17 17.44 -0.20
C TYR A 240 -12.43 18.06 -0.79
N ASP A 241 -13.23 17.28 -1.51
CA ASP A 241 -14.46 17.74 -2.16
C ASP A 241 -15.53 18.17 -1.15
N GLU A 242 -15.50 17.62 0.05
CA GLU A 242 -16.32 18.10 1.18
C GLU A 242 -15.75 19.38 1.81
N ILE A 243 -14.44 19.40 2.06
CA ILE A 243 -13.76 20.52 2.73
C ILE A 243 -13.79 21.78 1.89
N VAL A 244 -13.54 21.70 0.58
CA VAL A 244 -13.45 22.86 -0.30
C VAL A 244 -14.77 23.63 -0.40
N LYS A 245 -15.90 22.99 -0.12
CA LYS A 245 -17.22 23.67 -0.05
C LYS A 245 -17.31 24.68 1.10
N VAL A 246 -16.54 24.47 2.17
CA VAL A 246 -16.53 25.32 3.37
C VAL A 246 -15.28 26.20 3.41
N TRP A 247 -14.13 25.66 2.97
CA TRP A 247 -12.86 26.36 2.84
C TRP A 247 -12.41 26.40 1.38
N PRO A 248 -12.89 27.38 0.55
CA PRO A 248 -12.60 27.43 -0.88
C PRO A 248 -11.11 27.54 -1.22
N HIS A 249 -10.29 27.98 -0.26
CA HIS A 249 -8.84 28.09 -0.41
C HIS A 249 -8.08 26.85 0.08
N ALA A 250 -8.78 25.80 0.50
CA ALA A 250 -8.13 24.54 0.85
C ALA A 250 -7.31 23.98 -0.32
N LYS A 251 -6.19 23.34 0.00
CA LYS A 251 -5.27 22.76 -1.00
C LYS A 251 -5.17 21.27 -0.85
N LEU A 252 -5.41 20.53 -1.92
CA LEU A 252 -5.14 19.10 -1.99
C LEU A 252 -3.70 18.87 -2.45
N ILE A 253 -2.96 17.99 -1.74
CA ILE A 253 -1.55 17.69 -2.04
C ILE A 253 -1.25 16.20 -1.94
N GLY A 254 -0.06 15.82 -2.40
CA GLY A 254 0.47 14.44 -2.30
C GLY A 254 -0.21 13.48 -3.25
N ASP A 255 -0.15 12.20 -2.91
CA ASP A 255 -0.66 11.10 -3.75
C ASP A 255 -2.17 11.18 -4.04
N ALA A 256 -2.92 11.92 -3.22
CA ALA A 256 -4.33 12.21 -3.46
C ALA A 256 -4.59 12.95 -4.78
N THR A 257 -3.58 13.64 -5.32
CA THR A 257 -3.66 14.38 -6.60
C THR A 257 -3.17 13.56 -7.79
N THR A 258 -2.79 12.30 -7.59
CA THR A 258 -2.18 11.47 -8.64
C THR A 258 -3.19 11.21 -9.76
N PRO A 259 -2.96 11.65 -11.00
CA PRO A 259 -3.82 11.31 -12.12
C PRO A 259 -3.83 9.81 -12.39
N ASP A 260 -4.94 9.31 -12.93
CA ASP A 260 -5.09 7.91 -13.29
C ASP A 260 -3.94 7.40 -14.17
N GLY A 261 -3.47 6.19 -13.85
CA GLY A 261 -2.37 5.55 -14.58
C GLY A 261 -0.97 6.11 -14.33
N LYS A 262 -0.83 7.10 -13.42
CA LYS A 262 0.48 7.60 -12.97
C LYS A 262 0.78 7.10 -11.56
N VAL A 263 2.06 7.05 -11.24
CA VAL A 263 2.55 6.75 -9.89
C VAL A 263 3.33 7.96 -9.41
N TYR A 264 2.85 8.61 -8.37
CA TYR A 264 3.60 9.66 -7.69
C TYR A 264 4.56 9.01 -6.70
N ARG A 265 5.62 9.73 -6.41
CA ARG A 265 6.67 9.31 -5.50
C ARG A 265 6.68 10.21 -4.28
N THR A 266 7.36 9.76 -3.25
CA THR A 266 7.61 10.55 -2.04
C THR A 266 8.10 11.96 -2.34
N LEU A 267 8.92 12.13 -3.40
CA LEU A 267 9.43 13.42 -3.82
C LEU A 267 8.31 14.40 -4.22
N GLU A 268 7.31 13.94 -4.99
CA GLU A 268 6.17 14.77 -5.41
C GLU A 268 5.31 15.15 -4.20
N ALA A 269 5.13 14.25 -3.24
CA ALA A 269 4.40 14.52 -2.01
C ALA A 269 5.12 15.59 -1.15
N VAL A 270 6.43 15.46 -0.97
CA VAL A 270 7.25 16.47 -0.26
C VAL A 270 7.23 17.80 -0.97
N LYS A 271 7.39 17.82 -2.29
CA LYS A 271 7.31 19.05 -3.12
C LYS A 271 5.94 19.72 -3.00
N GLY A 272 4.85 18.93 -3.03
CA GLY A 272 3.49 19.45 -2.85
C GLY A 272 3.31 20.12 -1.49
N GLY A 273 3.79 19.51 -0.42
CA GLY A 273 3.79 20.08 0.93
C GLY A 273 4.57 21.39 1.02
N TYR A 274 5.79 21.40 0.47
CA TYR A 274 6.62 22.61 0.42
C TYR A 274 5.93 23.73 -0.36
N GLN A 275 5.43 23.47 -1.55
CA GLN A 275 4.73 24.47 -2.37
C GLN A 275 3.46 24.99 -1.71
N ALA A 276 2.70 24.14 -1.02
CA ALA A 276 1.51 24.54 -0.29
C ALA A 276 1.86 25.45 0.88
N SER A 277 2.93 25.16 1.63
CA SER A 277 3.37 25.97 2.76
C SER A 277 3.90 27.36 2.35
N MET A 278 4.58 27.44 1.21
CA MET A 278 5.10 28.71 0.68
C MET A 278 4.00 29.64 0.17
N ALA A 279 2.79 29.16 0.00
CA ALA A 279 1.64 29.92 -0.51
C ALA A 279 0.61 30.27 0.60
N ILE A 280 0.97 30.09 1.86
CA ILE A 280 0.27 30.55 3.06
C ILE A 280 0.95 31.83 3.57
#